data_a8e0082a9487147b5884721c8bb75994
#
_entry.id   a8e0082a9487147b5884721c8bb75994
#
_cell.length_a   1.000
_cell.length_b   1.000
_cell.length_c   1.000
_cell.angle_alpha   90.00
_cell.angle_beta   90.00
_cell.angle_gamma   90.00
#
_symmetry.space_group_name_H-M   'P 1'
#
loop_
_entity.id
_entity.type
_entity.pdbx_description
1 polymer ?
#
loop_
_entity_poly.entity_id
_entity_poly.type
_entity_poly.pdbx_seq_one_letter_code
_entity_poly.pdbx_strand_id
1 'polypeptide(L)'
;MKKWLLAVIAVSILALAACSNDSVSYETIDIDEVETKMNEGFIVLDVREPDEFAEGHIPTAQNKPLSVLQQDDFSELSKEEKYIVICRSGNRSQTASEILVNEGYEVVNVSAGMSSWTGAIE
;
A
#
# COMPACT_ATOMS: atom_id res chain seq x y z
N MET A 1 -36.97 -40.02 44.69
CA MET A 1 -35.56 -39.77 44.50
C MET A 1 -35.38 -39.08 43.17
N LYS A 2 -35.14 -37.86 43.26
CA LYS A 2 -34.93 -37.09 42.06
C LYS A 2 -33.47 -37.09 41.71
N LYS A 3 -33.17 -37.68 40.60
CA LYS A 3 -31.83 -37.60 40.07
C LYS A 3 -31.76 -36.39 39.16
N TRP A 4 -31.14 -35.42 39.68
CA TRP A 4 -30.86 -34.25 38.89
C TRP A 4 -29.66 -34.54 38.02
N LEU A 5 -29.94 -34.88 36.81
CA LEU A 5 -28.91 -34.84 35.77
C LEU A 5 -28.74 -33.40 35.42
N LEU A 6 -27.83 -32.78 36.09
CA LEU A 6 -27.30 -31.53 35.61
C LEU A 6 -26.51 -31.85 34.35
N ALA A 7 -27.18 -31.75 33.27
CA ALA A 7 -26.49 -31.64 32.00
C ALA A 7 -25.75 -30.34 32.02
N VAL A 8 -24.51 -30.39 32.40
CA VAL A 8 -23.59 -29.31 32.17
C VAL A 8 -23.36 -29.29 30.68
N ILE A 9 -24.13 -28.47 30.02
CA ILE A 9 -23.81 -28.11 28.65
C ILE A 9 -22.58 -27.24 28.76
N ALA A 10 -21.46 -27.88 28.64
CA ALA A 10 -20.23 -27.16 28.35
C ALA A 10 -20.42 -26.55 26.98
N VAL A 11 -20.90 -25.35 26.94
CA VAL A 11 -20.78 -24.53 25.74
C VAL A 11 -19.31 -24.26 25.60
N SER A 12 -18.65 -25.14 24.90
CA SER A 12 -17.34 -24.81 24.36
C SER A 12 -17.57 -23.68 23.36
N ILE A 13 -17.40 -22.50 23.84
CA ILE A 13 -17.23 -21.36 22.99
C ILE A 13 -15.91 -21.62 22.27
N LEU A 14 -16.02 -22.22 21.12
CA LEU A 14 -14.94 -22.21 20.19
C LEU A 14 -14.76 -20.76 19.81
N ALA A 15 -13.89 -20.09 20.54
CA ALA A 15 -13.37 -18.83 20.07
C ALA A 15 -12.61 -19.18 18.81
N LEU A 16 -13.28 -19.06 17.69
CA LEU A 16 -12.62 -18.92 16.44
C LEU A 16 -11.83 -17.63 16.58
N ALA A 17 -10.60 -17.78 17.03
CA ALA A 17 -9.61 -16.80 16.70
C ALA A 17 -9.59 -16.78 15.19
N ALA A 18 -10.30 -15.83 14.60
CA ALA A 18 -10.09 -15.49 13.25
C ALA A 18 -8.60 -15.22 13.16
N CYS A 19 -7.87 -16.14 12.56
CA CYS A 19 -6.56 -15.81 12.10
C CYS A 19 -6.80 -14.65 11.16
N SER A 20 -6.59 -13.46 11.68
CA SER A 20 -6.36 -12.35 10.81
C SER A 20 -5.14 -12.75 10.02
N ASN A 21 -5.36 -13.25 8.83
CA ASN A 21 -4.35 -13.21 7.84
C ASN A 21 -4.00 -11.74 7.74
N ASP A 22 -2.87 -11.37 8.30
CA ASP A 22 -2.25 -10.10 8.06
C ASP A 22 -1.77 -10.06 6.61
N SER A 23 -2.66 -10.43 5.69
CA SER A 23 -2.43 -10.22 4.29
C SER A 23 -2.54 -8.72 4.10
N VAL A 24 -1.39 -8.11 4.01
CA VAL A 24 -1.22 -6.75 3.59
C VAL A 24 -1.98 -6.60 2.27
N SER A 25 -3.02 -5.80 2.32
CA SER A 25 -3.90 -5.59 1.17
C SER A 25 -3.83 -4.15 0.73
N TYR A 26 -3.56 -3.95 -0.54
CA TYR A 26 -3.64 -2.67 -1.20
C TYR A 26 -4.30 -2.85 -2.57
N GLU A 27 -4.97 -1.81 -3.02
CA GLU A 27 -5.55 -1.79 -4.35
C GLU A 27 -4.45 -1.58 -5.39
N THR A 28 -4.56 -2.25 -6.53
CA THR A 28 -3.71 -2.01 -7.69
C THR A 28 -4.55 -1.39 -8.79
N ILE A 29 -4.08 -0.29 -9.34
CA ILE A 29 -4.74 0.46 -10.40
C ILE A 29 -3.93 0.42 -11.68
N ASP A 30 -4.60 0.65 -12.81
CA ASP A 30 -3.95 0.83 -14.10
C ASP A 30 -3.32 2.22 -14.20
N ILE A 31 -2.33 2.35 -15.07
CA ILE A 31 -1.64 3.63 -15.29
C ILE A 31 -2.62 4.75 -15.71
N ASP A 32 -3.67 4.40 -16.41
CA ASP A 32 -4.70 5.34 -16.87
C ASP A 32 -5.54 5.93 -15.73
N GLU A 33 -5.53 5.30 -14.56
CA GLU A 33 -6.29 5.75 -13.39
C GLU A 33 -5.50 6.70 -12.48
N VAL A 34 -4.21 6.89 -12.76
CA VAL A 34 -3.33 7.72 -11.91
C VAL A 34 -3.85 9.16 -11.81
N GLU A 35 -4.18 9.77 -12.94
CA GLU A 35 -4.68 11.16 -12.94
C GLU A 35 -6.00 11.29 -12.19
N THR A 36 -6.88 10.31 -12.31
CA THR A 36 -8.14 10.28 -11.56
C THR A 36 -7.88 10.26 -10.05
N LYS A 37 -6.95 9.42 -9.61
CA LYS A 37 -6.57 9.36 -8.20
C LYS A 37 -5.91 10.65 -7.71
N MET A 38 -5.09 11.28 -8.53
CA MET A 38 -4.52 12.59 -8.21
C MET A 38 -5.62 13.63 -8.01
N ASN A 39 -6.64 13.62 -8.84
CA ASN A 39 -7.79 14.52 -8.72
C ASN A 39 -8.62 14.24 -7.46
N GLU A 40 -8.56 13.04 -6.93
CA GLU A 40 -9.17 12.65 -5.65
C GLU A 40 -8.32 13.04 -4.44
N GLY A 41 -7.16 13.65 -4.65
CA GLY A 41 -6.27 14.12 -3.59
C GLY A 41 -5.12 13.18 -3.25
N PHE A 42 -4.92 12.10 -4.00
CA PHE A 42 -3.77 11.24 -3.82
C PHE A 42 -2.49 11.92 -4.29
N ILE A 43 -1.40 11.65 -3.59
CA ILE A 43 -0.07 12.13 -3.93
C ILE A 43 0.70 11.00 -4.61
N VAL A 44 1.33 11.31 -5.74
CA VAL A 44 2.19 10.34 -6.40
C VAL A 44 3.47 10.17 -5.60
N LEU A 45 3.75 8.94 -5.22
CA LEU A 45 4.99 8.55 -4.54
C LEU A 45 5.80 7.69 -5.49
N ASP A 46 6.85 8.29 -6.03
CA ASP A 46 7.76 7.62 -6.95
C ASP A 46 8.84 6.93 -6.14
N VAL A 47 8.85 5.59 -6.19
CA VAL A 47 9.76 4.78 -5.39
C VAL A 47 11.00 4.33 -6.15
N ARG A 48 11.23 4.94 -7.33
CA ARG A 48 12.47 4.74 -8.07
C ARG A 48 13.63 5.42 -7.36
N GLU A 49 14.84 5.10 -7.77
CA GLU A 49 16.01 5.76 -7.25
C GLU A 49 16.09 7.23 -7.71
N PRO A 50 16.82 8.09 -6.97
CA PRO A 50 16.84 9.53 -7.26
C PRO A 50 17.31 9.89 -8.67
N ASP A 51 18.24 9.15 -9.23
CA ASP A 51 18.71 9.39 -10.60
C ASP A 51 17.64 9.11 -11.65
N GLU A 52 16.85 8.06 -11.46
CA GLU A 52 15.69 7.76 -12.31
C GLU A 52 14.64 8.87 -12.20
N PHE A 53 14.35 9.31 -10.98
CA PHE A 53 13.40 10.39 -10.74
C PHE A 53 13.85 11.69 -11.40
N ALA A 54 15.12 12.00 -11.34
CA ALA A 54 15.69 13.21 -11.95
C ALA A 54 15.61 13.20 -13.48
N GLU A 55 15.60 12.03 -14.11
CA GLU A 55 15.45 11.90 -15.56
C GLU A 55 14.05 12.29 -16.06
N GLY A 56 13.07 12.28 -15.19
CA GLY A 56 11.69 12.65 -15.49
C GLY A 56 10.74 11.95 -14.56
N HIS A 57 9.77 12.69 -14.05
CA HIS A 57 8.77 12.18 -13.12
C HIS A 57 7.43 12.90 -13.32
N ILE A 58 6.39 12.34 -12.77
CA ILE A 58 5.06 12.96 -12.79
C ILE A 58 5.13 14.28 -12.00
N PRO A 59 4.62 15.39 -12.54
CA PRO A 59 4.62 16.67 -11.83
C PRO A 59 4.01 16.53 -10.43
N THR A 60 4.61 17.17 -9.45
CA THR A 60 4.24 17.14 -8.02
C THR A 60 4.54 15.82 -7.29
N ALA A 61 5.05 14.81 -7.96
CA ALA A 61 5.41 13.56 -7.33
C ALA A 61 6.51 13.76 -6.26
N GLN A 62 6.38 13.02 -5.16
CA GLN A 62 7.45 12.89 -4.17
C GLN A 62 8.32 11.69 -4.55
N ASN A 63 9.60 11.80 -4.31
CA ASN A 63 10.52 10.68 -4.47
C ASN A 63 10.86 10.09 -3.10
N LYS A 64 10.51 8.83 -2.92
CA LYS A 64 10.88 8.07 -1.73
C LYS A 64 11.37 6.70 -2.19
N PRO A 65 12.66 6.55 -2.45
CA PRO A 65 13.19 5.33 -3.04
C PRO A 65 12.86 4.08 -2.22
N LEU A 66 12.59 2.98 -2.90
CA LEU A 66 12.34 1.70 -2.24
C LEU A 66 13.50 1.34 -1.29
N SER A 67 14.74 1.60 -1.69
CA SER A 67 15.91 1.33 -0.86
C SER A 67 15.86 2.05 0.49
N VAL A 68 15.27 3.23 0.52
CA VAL A 68 15.09 4.02 1.75
C VAL A 68 13.95 3.46 2.59
N LEU A 69 12.84 3.10 1.95
CA LEU A 69 11.72 2.45 2.65
C LEU A 69 12.14 1.11 3.28
N GLN A 70 13.02 0.37 2.63
CA GLN A 70 13.56 -0.89 3.14
C GLN A 70 14.45 -0.70 4.39
N GLN A 71 14.89 0.50 4.65
CA GLN A 71 15.62 0.88 5.85
C GLN A 71 14.69 1.44 6.94
N ASP A 72 13.39 1.27 6.77
CA ASP A 72 12.36 1.79 7.68
C ASP A 72 12.41 3.32 7.84
N ASP A 73 12.84 4.01 6.81
CA ASP A 73 12.83 5.47 6.79
C ASP A 73 11.57 5.97 6.08
N PHE A 74 10.62 6.43 6.87
CA PHE A 74 9.34 6.99 6.41
C PHE A 74 9.28 8.51 6.58
N SER A 75 10.41 9.15 6.78
CA SER A 75 10.47 10.59 6.93
C SER A 75 9.86 11.31 5.72
N GLU A 76 9.25 12.45 5.95
CA GLU A 76 8.55 13.25 4.94
C GLU A 76 7.22 12.65 4.43
N LEU A 77 6.84 11.46 4.89
CA LEU A 77 5.54 10.88 4.60
C LEU A 77 4.56 11.17 5.74
N SER A 78 3.28 11.29 5.39
CA SER A 78 2.21 11.54 6.36
C SER A 78 1.14 10.47 6.27
N LYS A 79 0.69 9.96 7.41
CA LYS A 79 -0.41 9.00 7.47
C LYS A 79 -1.78 9.64 7.23
N GLU A 80 -1.82 10.96 7.16
CA GLU A 80 -3.03 11.71 6.79
C GLU A 80 -3.18 11.84 5.28
N GLU A 81 -2.13 11.53 4.54
CA GLU A 81 -2.12 11.56 3.08
C GLU A 81 -2.37 10.17 2.49
N LYS A 82 -2.80 10.15 1.24
CA LYS A 82 -2.99 8.94 0.44
C LYS A 82 -2.01 8.96 -0.70
N TYR A 83 -1.38 7.83 -0.98
CA TYR A 83 -0.30 7.77 -1.95
C TYR A 83 -0.60 6.84 -3.11
N ILE A 84 -0.19 7.27 -4.29
CA ILE A 84 -0.14 6.45 -5.50
C ILE A 84 1.31 6.00 -5.65
N VAL A 85 1.58 4.72 -5.45
CA VAL A 85 2.95 4.18 -5.45
C VAL A 85 3.30 3.72 -6.86
N ILE A 86 4.32 4.34 -7.45
CA ILE A 86 4.74 4.06 -8.81
C ILE A 86 6.25 3.82 -8.88
N CYS A 87 6.66 2.90 -9.75
CA CYS A 87 8.05 2.69 -10.09
C CYS A 87 8.22 2.69 -11.62
N ARG A 88 9.21 2.01 -12.15
CA ARG A 88 9.45 1.99 -13.59
C ARG A 88 8.53 1.02 -14.34
N SER A 89 8.37 -0.21 -13.81
CA SER A 89 7.70 -1.30 -14.51
C SER A 89 6.69 -2.09 -13.66
N GLY A 90 6.44 -1.66 -12.42
CA GLY A 90 5.44 -2.25 -11.56
C GLY A 90 5.93 -3.27 -10.53
N ASN A 91 7.22 -3.59 -10.47
CA ASN A 91 7.77 -4.56 -9.52
C ASN A 91 8.14 -3.94 -8.17
N ARG A 92 8.97 -2.91 -8.18
CA ARG A 92 9.40 -2.21 -6.96
C ARG A 92 8.22 -1.58 -6.21
N SER A 93 7.23 -1.10 -6.93
CA SER A 93 6.04 -0.48 -6.34
C SER A 93 5.21 -1.46 -5.52
N GLN A 94 5.16 -2.73 -5.89
CA GLN A 94 4.49 -3.76 -5.08
C GLN A 94 5.17 -3.94 -3.74
N THR A 95 6.49 -4.09 -3.72
CA THR A 95 7.27 -4.20 -2.49
C THR A 95 7.12 -2.95 -1.62
N ALA A 96 7.21 -1.77 -2.23
CA ALA A 96 7.01 -0.50 -1.53
C ALA A 96 5.61 -0.38 -0.94
N SER A 97 4.58 -0.78 -1.69
CA SER A 97 3.19 -0.75 -1.22
C SER A 97 2.98 -1.65 -0.01
N GLU A 98 3.57 -2.86 -0.01
CA GLU A 98 3.50 -3.76 1.14
C GLU A 98 4.15 -3.13 2.37
N ILE A 99 5.33 -2.55 2.23
CA ILE A 99 6.03 -1.88 3.33
C ILE A 99 5.17 -0.75 3.89
N LEU A 100 4.62 0.08 3.02
CA LEU A 100 3.83 1.25 3.43
C LEU A 100 2.52 0.87 4.11
N VAL A 101 1.81 -0.10 3.60
CA VAL A 101 0.56 -0.57 4.23
C VAL A 101 0.85 -1.20 5.59
N ASN A 102 1.91 -1.97 5.73
CA ASN A 102 2.34 -2.53 7.01
C ASN A 102 2.65 -1.44 8.04
N GLU A 103 3.12 -0.29 7.60
CA GLU A 103 3.38 0.86 8.48
C GLU A 103 2.14 1.71 8.75
N GLY A 104 1.02 1.41 8.12
CA GLY A 104 -0.25 2.11 8.35
C GLY A 104 -0.56 3.24 7.38
N TYR A 105 0.14 3.33 6.26
CA TYR A 105 -0.17 4.29 5.20
C TYR A 105 -1.27 3.77 4.28
N GLU A 106 -2.07 4.68 3.74
CA GLU A 106 -3.04 4.36 2.71
C GLU A 106 -2.40 4.55 1.34
N VAL A 107 -2.35 3.49 0.56
CA VAL A 107 -1.72 3.50 -0.76
C VAL A 107 -2.56 2.75 -1.78
N VAL A 108 -2.38 3.15 -3.04
CA VAL A 108 -2.73 2.35 -4.21
C VAL A 108 -1.45 2.09 -4.99
N ASN A 109 -1.31 0.89 -5.50
CA ASN A 109 -0.18 0.49 -6.32
C ASN A 109 -0.52 0.67 -7.79
N VAL A 110 0.43 1.07 -8.61
CA VAL A 110 0.26 1.14 -10.08
C VAL A 110 0.82 -0.12 -10.70
N SER A 111 0.00 -0.84 -11.48
CA SER A 111 0.38 -2.12 -12.10
C SER A 111 1.49 -1.99 -13.13
N ALA A 112 1.48 -0.89 -13.87
CA ALA A 112 2.57 -0.50 -14.78
C ALA A 112 3.45 0.53 -14.07
N GLY A 113 4.32 1.21 -14.78
CA GLY A 113 5.16 2.22 -14.18
C GLY A 113 5.47 3.34 -15.15
N MET A 114 6.47 4.12 -14.82
CA MET A 114 6.88 5.28 -15.63
C MET A 114 7.20 4.92 -17.07
N SER A 115 7.62 3.69 -17.34
CA SER A 115 7.84 3.22 -18.74
C SER A 115 6.55 3.23 -19.58
N SER A 116 5.38 3.19 -18.95
CA SER A 116 4.08 3.24 -19.62
C SER A 116 3.37 4.58 -19.46
N TRP A 117 3.95 5.50 -18.75
CA TRP A 117 3.36 6.82 -18.52
C TRP A 117 3.43 7.68 -19.76
N THR A 118 2.32 8.25 -20.19
CA THR A 118 2.21 9.10 -21.38
C THR A 118 1.79 10.53 -21.05
N GLY A 119 1.58 10.84 -19.79
CA GLY A 119 1.21 12.16 -19.32
C GLY A 119 2.41 13.11 -19.24
N ALA A 120 2.18 14.28 -18.66
CA ALA A 120 3.23 15.28 -18.44
C ALA A 120 4.33 14.74 -17.54
N ILE A 121 5.54 15.17 -17.76
CA ILE A 121 6.69 14.91 -16.89
C ILE A 121 7.42 16.21 -16.60
N GLU A 122 8.07 16.21 -15.48
CA GLU A 122 8.83 17.33 -14.95
C GLU A 122 10.29 16.96 -14.75
#